data_ce093005474e9db351d74b9f23270752
#
_entry.id   ce093005474e9db351d74b9f23270752
#
_cell.length_a   1.000
_cell.length_b   1.000
_cell.length_c   1.000
_cell.angle_alpha   90.00
_cell.angle_beta   90.00
_cell.angle_gamma   90.00
#
_symmetry.space_group_name_H-M   'P 1'
#
loop_
_entity.id
_entity.type
_entity.pdbx_description
1 polymer ?
#
loop_
_entity_poly.entity_id
_entity_poly.type
_entity_poly.pdbx_seq_one_letter_code
_entity_poly.pdbx_strand_id
1 'polypeptide(L)'
;MKKTAVLSAVALAIGLGAASSSFAASNKIGVTIYKYDDNFMSLMRKEIDKEAKALGGINLLMNDSQNAQSIQNDQVDVLLSKGVKALAINLVDPAAAPTIISKAKPDNIPVVFFNKDTGAKAIGS
;
A
#
# COMPACT_ATOMS: atom_id res chain seq x y z
N MET A 1 18.90 -13.77 76.48
CA MET A 1 19.28 -12.73 75.51
C MET A 1 19.20 -13.33 74.12
N LYS A 2 18.20 -12.98 73.38
CA LYS A 2 17.96 -13.61 72.04
C LYS A 2 18.28 -12.56 70.96
N LYS A 3 19.30 -12.84 70.15
CA LYS A 3 19.64 -11.99 68.99
C LYS A 3 18.85 -12.51 67.80
N THR A 4 17.89 -11.73 67.36
CA THR A 4 17.16 -11.97 66.13
C THR A 4 17.93 -11.39 64.95
N ALA A 5 18.42 -12.23 64.08
CA ALA A 5 19.02 -11.84 62.80
C ALA A 5 17.92 -11.63 61.79
N VAL A 6 17.84 -10.41 61.23
CA VAL A 6 16.94 -10.06 60.14
C VAL A 6 17.68 -10.35 58.82
N LEU A 7 17.23 -11.38 58.12
CA LEU A 7 17.67 -11.62 56.76
C LEU A 7 16.91 -10.68 55.79
N SER A 8 17.62 -9.71 55.25
CA SER A 8 17.10 -8.92 54.13
C SER A 8 17.24 -9.70 52.83
N ALA A 9 16.13 -10.13 52.28
CA ALA A 9 16.06 -10.69 50.95
C ALA A 9 16.03 -9.56 49.91
N VAL A 10 17.13 -9.41 49.18
CA VAL A 10 17.18 -8.51 48.02
C VAL A 10 16.58 -9.28 46.85
N ALA A 11 15.35 -8.93 46.48
CA ALA A 11 14.72 -9.41 45.28
C ALA A 11 15.28 -8.66 44.06
N LEU A 12 16.12 -9.33 43.28
CA LEU A 12 16.62 -8.82 42.02
C LEU A 12 15.52 -9.01 40.93
N ALA A 13 14.76 -7.95 40.68
CA ALA A 13 13.79 -7.93 39.62
C ALA A 13 14.53 -7.80 38.26
N ILE A 14 14.71 -8.93 37.58
CA ILE A 14 15.18 -8.93 36.21
C ILE A 14 14.00 -8.50 35.33
N GLY A 15 13.98 -7.21 34.98
CA GLY A 15 13.07 -6.68 33.98
C GLY A 15 13.41 -7.27 32.61
N LEU A 16 12.66 -8.27 32.15
CA LEU A 16 12.64 -8.64 30.75
C LEU A 16 12.03 -7.46 29.97
N GLY A 17 12.89 -6.61 29.45
CA GLY A 17 12.51 -5.65 28.44
C GLY A 17 12.03 -6.40 27.20
N ALA A 18 10.72 -6.58 27.05
CA ALA A 18 10.13 -7.01 25.80
C ALA A 18 10.47 -5.94 24.77
N ALA A 19 11.50 -6.18 23.96
CA ALA A 19 11.74 -5.44 22.74
C ALA A 19 10.53 -5.67 21.84
N SER A 20 9.55 -4.77 21.91
CA SER A 20 8.47 -4.71 20.95
C SER A 20 9.10 -4.43 19.60
N SER A 21 9.33 -5.46 18.82
CA SER A 21 9.65 -5.34 17.40
C SER A 21 8.46 -4.64 16.75
N SER A 22 8.52 -3.34 16.68
CA SER A 22 7.62 -2.51 15.89
C SER A 22 7.83 -2.96 14.44
N PHE A 23 7.04 -3.94 13.98
CA PHE A 23 6.90 -4.19 12.55
C PHE A 23 6.33 -2.89 11.97
N ALA A 24 7.20 -2.08 11.37
CA ALA A 24 6.75 -0.93 10.60
C ALA A 24 5.71 -1.46 9.60
N ALA A 25 4.45 -1.02 9.76
CA ALA A 25 3.39 -1.42 8.86
C ALA A 25 3.82 -1.02 7.45
N SER A 26 4.09 -2.00 6.57
CA SER A 26 4.49 -1.73 5.20
C SER A 26 3.34 -0.99 4.51
N ASN A 27 3.63 0.18 3.94
CA ASN A 27 2.65 0.94 3.19
C ASN A 27 2.36 0.20 1.87
N LYS A 28 1.22 -0.49 1.80
CA LYS A 28 0.78 -1.14 0.57
C LYS A 28 0.29 -0.07 -0.41
N ILE A 29 0.83 -0.07 -1.61
CA ILE A 29 0.39 0.77 -2.72
C ILE A 29 -0.13 -0.16 -3.82
N GLY A 30 -1.38 0.02 -4.21
CA GLY A 30 -1.98 -0.72 -5.31
C GLY A 30 -1.66 -0.04 -6.63
N VAL A 31 -1.19 -0.81 -7.60
CA VAL A 31 -0.89 -0.32 -8.94
C VAL A 31 -1.59 -1.20 -9.96
N THR A 32 -2.31 -0.61 -10.90
CA THR A 32 -2.82 -1.32 -12.07
C THR A 32 -2.25 -0.72 -13.34
N ILE A 33 -1.79 -1.57 -14.22
CA ILE A 33 -1.25 -1.22 -15.52
C ILE A 33 -2.19 -1.76 -16.60
N TYR A 34 -2.57 -0.93 -17.58
CA TYR A 34 -3.52 -1.33 -18.60
C TYR A 34 -3.07 -2.59 -19.37
N LYS A 35 -1.76 -2.73 -19.59
CA LYS A 35 -1.17 -3.87 -20.31
C LYS A 35 0.33 -3.99 -20.01
N TYR A 36 0.80 -5.20 -19.63
CA TYR A 36 2.20 -5.43 -19.27
C TYR A 36 3.14 -5.58 -20.46
N ASP A 37 2.66 -6.08 -21.59
CA ASP A 37 3.45 -6.34 -22.80
C ASP A 37 3.67 -5.09 -23.67
N ASP A 38 3.24 -3.92 -23.21
CA ASP A 38 3.60 -2.64 -23.79
C ASP A 38 5.03 -2.25 -23.40
N ASN A 39 5.87 -1.91 -24.40
CA ASN A 39 7.27 -1.59 -24.17
C ASN A 39 7.46 -0.37 -23.26
N PHE A 40 6.66 0.68 -23.45
CA PHE A 40 6.73 1.88 -22.62
C PHE A 40 6.28 1.55 -21.18
N MET A 41 5.21 0.81 -21.01
CA MET A 41 4.74 0.39 -19.69
C MET A 41 5.73 -0.55 -18.99
N SER A 42 6.48 -1.35 -19.73
CA SER A 42 7.55 -2.18 -19.18
C SER A 42 8.65 -1.32 -18.51
N LEU A 43 9.04 -0.22 -19.14
CA LEU A 43 9.99 0.74 -18.56
C LEU A 43 9.40 1.46 -17.33
N MET A 44 8.15 1.93 -17.44
CA MET A 44 7.45 2.58 -16.33
C MET A 44 7.36 1.68 -15.10
N ARG A 45 7.00 0.40 -15.27
CA ARG A 45 6.92 -0.56 -14.16
C ARG A 45 8.26 -0.76 -13.47
N LYS A 46 9.35 -0.85 -14.23
CA LYS A 46 10.71 -0.98 -13.67
C LYS A 46 11.11 0.22 -12.83
N GLU A 47 10.81 1.44 -13.30
CA GLU A 47 11.13 2.64 -12.55
C GLU A 47 10.24 2.80 -11.31
N ILE A 48 8.95 2.49 -11.39
CA ILE A 48 8.06 2.48 -10.22
C ILE A 48 8.58 1.51 -9.14
N ASP A 49 8.96 0.29 -9.52
CA ASP A 49 9.51 -0.70 -8.59
C ASP A 49 10.83 -0.26 -7.97
N LYS A 50 11.71 0.32 -8.79
CA LYS A 50 13.00 0.85 -8.35
C LYS A 50 12.83 1.99 -7.34
N GLU A 51 11.95 2.96 -7.61
CA GLU A 51 11.68 4.06 -6.70
C GLU A 51 11.04 3.60 -5.39
N ALA A 52 10.11 2.67 -5.45
CA ALA A 52 9.50 2.09 -4.25
C ALA A 52 10.54 1.40 -3.34
N LYS A 53 11.49 0.69 -3.94
CA LYS A 53 12.62 0.08 -3.23
C LYS A 53 13.57 1.12 -2.63
N ALA A 54 13.86 2.19 -3.37
CA ALA A 54 14.73 3.27 -2.91
C ALA A 54 14.13 4.03 -1.72
N LEU A 55 12.82 4.26 -1.73
CA LEU A 55 12.11 4.91 -0.62
C LEU A 55 12.02 4.04 0.63
N GLY A 56 12.03 2.71 0.48
CA GLY A 56 11.88 1.76 1.58
C GLY A 56 10.49 1.76 2.21
N GLY A 57 10.13 0.67 2.87
CA GLY A 57 8.84 0.56 3.58
C GLY A 57 7.59 0.54 2.69
N ILE A 58 7.76 0.49 1.36
CA ILE A 58 6.67 0.42 0.39
C ILE A 58 6.53 -1.02 -0.12
N ASN A 59 5.32 -1.55 -0.06
CA ASN A 59 4.94 -2.81 -0.66
C ASN A 59 4.02 -2.54 -1.86
N LEU A 60 4.57 -2.69 -3.07
CA LEU A 60 3.82 -2.54 -4.31
C LEU A 60 3.01 -3.79 -4.62
N LEU A 61 1.71 -3.61 -4.82
CA LEU A 61 0.79 -4.63 -5.33
C LEU A 61 0.44 -4.27 -6.77
N MET A 62 1.28 -4.70 -7.72
CA MET A 62 1.15 -4.33 -9.14
C MET A 62 0.44 -5.42 -9.94
N ASN A 63 -0.52 -5.01 -10.78
CA ASN A 63 -1.39 -5.90 -11.54
C ASN A 63 -1.42 -5.52 -13.02
N ASP A 64 -1.45 -6.54 -13.88
CA ASP A 64 -1.72 -6.42 -15.32
C ASP A 64 -3.22 -6.49 -15.57
N SER A 65 -3.80 -5.44 -16.12
CA SER A 65 -5.23 -5.40 -16.45
C SER A 65 -5.55 -6.02 -17.83
N GLN A 66 -4.54 -6.53 -18.53
CA GLN A 66 -4.68 -7.27 -19.79
C GLN A 66 -5.53 -6.55 -20.84
N ASN A 67 -5.47 -5.21 -20.83
CA ASN A 67 -6.26 -4.34 -21.69
C ASN A 67 -7.79 -4.53 -21.56
N ALA A 68 -8.26 -5.00 -20.40
CA ALA A 68 -9.68 -5.22 -20.11
C ALA A 68 -10.12 -4.39 -18.89
N GLN A 69 -11.04 -3.44 -19.11
CA GLN A 69 -11.50 -2.54 -18.03
C GLN A 69 -12.25 -3.30 -16.92
N SER A 70 -12.97 -4.38 -17.25
CA SER A 70 -13.62 -5.23 -16.26
C SER A 70 -12.59 -5.86 -15.31
N ILE A 71 -11.50 -6.39 -15.85
CA ILE A 71 -10.39 -6.94 -15.02
C ILE A 71 -9.80 -5.86 -14.13
N GLN A 72 -9.57 -4.65 -14.66
CA GLN A 72 -9.05 -3.54 -13.88
C GLN A 72 -9.98 -3.16 -12.72
N ASN A 73 -11.29 -3.12 -12.95
CA ASN A 73 -12.28 -2.83 -11.91
C ASN A 73 -12.24 -3.87 -10.78
N ASP A 74 -12.16 -5.16 -11.12
CA ASP A 74 -12.05 -6.25 -10.15
C ASP A 74 -10.72 -6.16 -9.36
N GLN A 75 -9.63 -5.83 -10.04
CA GLN A 75 -8.33 -5.63 -9.40
C GLN A 75 -8.35 -4.48 -8.39
N VAL A 76 -9.03 -3.38 -8.71
CA VAL A 76 -9.20 -2.24 -7.77
C VAL A 76 -9.96 -2.71 -6.53
N ASP A 77 -11.04 -3.46 -6.66
CA ASP A 77 -11.80 -4.00 -5.53
C ASP A 77 -10.93 -4.91 -4.64
N VAL A 78 -10.12 -5.77 -5.26
CA VAL A 78 -9.17 -6.64 -4.54
C VAL A 78 -8.09 -5.82 -3.82
N LEU A 79 -7.53 -4.79 -4.46
CA LEU A 79 -6.52 -3.92 -3.86
C LEU A 79 -7.07 -3.17 -2.65
N LEU A 80 -8.27 -2.62 -2.75
CA LEU A 80 -8.95 -1.95 -1.63
C LEU A 80 -9.20 -2.93 -0.48
N SER A 81 -9.67 -4.15 -0.76
CA SER A 81 -9.87 -5.18 0.25
C SER A 81 -8.58 -5.62 0.96
N LYS A 82 -7.43 -5.50 0.29
CA LYS A 82 -6.10 -5.76 0.87
C LYS A 82 -5.58 -4.61 1.75
N GLY A 83 -6.32 -3.53 1.87
CA GLY A 83 -5.98 -2.38 2.70
C GLY A 83 -4.81 -1.57 2.16
N VAL A 84 -4.78 -1.32 0.86
CA VAL A 84 -3.81 -0.38 0.27
C VAL A 84 -4.01 1.03 0.83
N LYS A 85 -2.94 1.80 0.88
CA LYS A 85 -2.94 3.18 1.36
C LYS A 85 -3.06 4.21 0.25
N ALA A 86 -2.84 3.79 -0.98
CA ALA A 86 -3.05 4.59 -2.19
C ALA A 86 -3.22 3.67 -3.41
N LEU A 87 -3.79 4.21 -4.46
CA LEU A 87 -3.91 3.58 -5.77
C LEU A 87 -3.19 4.42 -6.83
N ALA A 88 -2.37 3.78 -7.65
CA ALA A 88 -1.79 4.37 -8.85
C ALA A 88 -2.33 3.59 -10.06
N ILE A 89 -3.10 4.26 -10.89
CA ILE A 89 -3.91 3.62 -11.93
C ILE A 89 -3.50 4.11 -13.31
N ASN A 90 -3.00 3.20 -14.13
CA ASN A 90 -2.89 3.41 -15.56
C ASN A 90 -4.14 2.78 -16.22
N LEU A 91 -5.11 3.63 -16.54
CA LEU A 91 -6.43 3.20 -17.00
C LEU A 91 -6.39 2.40 -18.31
N VAL A 92 -7.22 1.38 -18.40
CA VAL A 92 -7.56 0.75 -19.68
C VAL A 92 -8.42 1.73 -20.48
N ASP A 93 -9.55 2.16 -19.92
CA ASP A 93 -10.45 3.16 -20.47
C ASP A 93 -10.47 4.42 -19.59
N PRO A 94 -10.07 5.60 -20.10
CA PRO A 94 -10.15 6.86 -19.35
C PRO A 94 -11.53 7.19 -18.79
N ALA A 95 -12.61 6.75 -19.45
CA ALA A 95 -13.98 6.97 -18.98
C ALA A 95 -14.31 6.21 -17.67
N ALA A 96 -13.48 5.25 -17.25
CA ALA A 96 -13.66 4.52 -16.00
C ALA A 96 -13.15 5.27 -14.76
N ALA A 97 -12.47 6.41 -14.92
CA ALA A 97 -11.91 7.15 -13.79
C ALA A 97 -12.93 7.47 -12.68
N PRO A 98 -14.14 7.99 -12.97
CA PRO A 98 -15.14 8.25 -11.93
C PRO A 98 -15.55 7.01 -11.15
N THR A 99 -15.64 5.86 -11.81
CA THR A 99 -15.97 4.57 -11.16
C THR A 99 -14.89 4.18 -10.16
N ILE A 100 -13.62 4.29 -10.54
CA ILE A 100 -12.49 3.95 -9.65
C ILE A 100 -12.43 4.90 -8.46
N ILE A 101 -12.64 6.20 -8.68
CA ILE A 101 -12.70 7.21 -7.60
C ILE A 101 -13.83 6.85 -6.63
N SER A 102 -15.02 6.53 -7.12
CA SER A 102 -16.17 6.15 -6.29
C SER A 102 -15.90 4.92 -5.43
N LYS A 103 -15.12 3.96 -5.93
CA LYS A 103 -14.71 2.76 -5.16
C LYS A 103 -13.74 3.10 -4.03
N ALA A 104 -12.80 4.02 -4.24
CA ALA A 104 -11.77 4.41 -3.28
C ALA A 104 -12.26 5.41 -2.21
N LYS A 105 -13.28 6.20 -2.52
CA LYS A 105 -13.78 7.29 -1.70
C LYS A 105 -14.27 6.88 -0.29
N PRO A 106 -15.03 5.78 -0.08
CA PRO A 106 -15.51 5.39 1.24
C PRO A 106 -14.39 5.21 2.27
N ASP A 107 -13.23 4.73 1.84
CA ASP A 107 -12.07 4.47 2.70
C ASP A 107 -11.04 5.61 2.66
N ASN A 108 -11.36 6.73 2.01
CA ASN A 108 -10.46 7.87 1.80
C ASN A 108 -9.12 7.48 1.17
N ILE A 109 -9.11 6.51 0.26
CA ILE A 109 -7.90 6.07 -0.43
C ILE A 109 -7.60 7.03 -1.58
N PRO A 110 -6.44 7.72 -1.58
CA PRO A 110 -6.05 8.59 -2.67
C PRO A 110 -5.79 7.79 -3.95
N VAL A 111 -6.23 8.35 -5.09
CA VAL A 111 -6.07 7.75 -6.41
C VAL A 111 -5.25 8.69 -7.29
N VAL A 112 -4.17 8.17 -7.87
CA VAL A 112 -3.37 8.86 -8.87
C VAL A 112 -3.56 8.17 -10.21
N PHE A 113 -4.00 8.90 -11.22
CA PHE A 113 -4.03 8.42 -12.60
C PHE A 113 -2.77 8.87 -13.32
N PHE A 114 -2.23 8.03 -14.17
CA PHE A 114 -1.03 8.36 -14.94
C PHE A 114 -1.08 7.80 -16.37
N ASN A 115 -0.29 8.41 -17.26
CA ASN A 115 -0.14 8.07 -18.68
C ASN A 115 -1.36 8.36 -19.57
N LYS A 116 -2.58 8.28 -19.07
CA LYS A 116 -3.79 8.60 -19.85
C LYS A 116 -4.56 9.73 -19.18
N ASP A 117 -5.00 10.70 -19.96
CA ASP A 117 -5.83 11.80 -19.49
C ASP A 117 -7.23 11.31 -19.13
N THR A 118 -7.65 11.61 -17.92
CA THR A 118 -8.98 11.26 -17.40
C THR A 118 -10.02 12.36 -17.61
N GLY A 119 -9.57 13.50 -18.15
CA GLY A 119 -10.39 14.71 -18.29
C GLY A 119 -10.54 15.48 -16.99
N ALA A 120 -10.82 16.78 -17.12
CA ALA A 120 -10.87 17.72 -16.00
C ALA A 120 -11.93 17.39 -14.94
N LYS A 121 -12.99 16.66 -15.29
CA LYS A 121 -14.06 16.27 -14.36
C LYS A 121 -13.65 15.22 -13.33
N ALA A 122 -12.59 14.46 -13.60
CA ALA A 122 -12.08 13.44 -12.68
C ALA A 122 -11.04 13.99 -11.70
N ILE A 123 -10.50 15.20 -11.99
CA ILE A 123 -9.48 15.84 -11.16
C ILE A 123 -10.17 16.66 -10.07
N GLY A 124 -9.89 16.37 -8.81
CA GLY A 124 -10.41 17.14 -7.67
C GLY A 124 -11.79 16.69 -7.13
N SER A 125 -12.23 15.49 -7.49
CA SER A 125 -13.49 14.89 -6.99
C SER A 125 -13.27 14.04 -5.73
#